data_b6b2dd28542c9801f12b03763dd849b8
#
_entry.id   b6b2dd28542c9801f12b03763dd849b8
#
_cell.length_a   1.000
_cell.length_b   1.000
_cell.length_c   1.000
_cell.angle_alpha   90.00
_cell.angle_beta   90.00
_cell.angle_gamma   90.00
#
_symmetry.space_group_name_H-M   'P 1'
#
loop_
_entity.id
_entity.type
_entity.pdbx_description
1 polymer ?
#
loop_
_entity_poly.entity_id
_entity_poly.type
_entity_poly.pdbx_seq_one_letter_code
_entity_poly.pdbx_strand_id
1 'polypeptide(L)'
;MDSSTQKIDFNNAIKNLFHGELMERVAAAKQLGALKDGRATNLLIKALKSEIDGIVVNRIIEALGDIKNAKATIPITEFLKVETQKPEEEQDKTRIFLIIESLMKIGDKRALSHLGILLNSCHSDIQKLTEEAFECIDPNWKDNIKNVV
;
A
#
# COMPACT_ATOMS: atom_id res chain seq x y z
N MET A 1 9.22 -22.54 15.75
CA MET A 1 8.44 -21.70 16.69
C MET A 1 7.06 -22.29 16.88
N ASP A 2 6.62 -22.36 18.08
CA ASP A 2 5.27 -22.84 18.34
C ASP A 2 4.23 -21.73 18.05
N SER A 3 2.97 -22.13 17.94
CA SER A 3 1.88 -21.23 17.61
C SER A 3 1.59 -20.18 18.70
N SER A 4 1.97 -20.44 19.95
CA SER A 4 1.76 -19.51 21.06
C SER A 4 2.73 -18.33 21.01
N THR A 5 3.97 -18.53 20.58
CA THR A 5 4.97 -17.46 20.36
C THR A 5 4.54 -16.53 19.23
N GLN A 6 4.07 -17.08 18.10
CA GLN A 6 3.56 -16.28 16.98
C GLN A 6 2.34 -15.47 17.41
N LYS A 7 1.46 -16.03 18.22
CA LYS A 7 0.25 -15.35 18.70
C LYS A 7 0.58 -14.17 19.62
N ILE A 8 1.60 -14.33 20.49
CA ILE A 8 2.08 -13.28 21.38
C ILE A 8 2.69 -12.15 20.55
N ASP A 9 3.50 -12.47 19.53
CA ASP A 9 4.12 -11.49 18.65
C ASP A 9 3.08 -10.67 17.88
N PHE A 10 2.03 -11.32 17.38
CA PHE A 10 0.93 -10.64 16.70
C PHE A 10 0.25 -9.64 17.63
N ASN A 11 -0.14 -10.04 18.82
CA ASN A 11 -0.84 -9.17 19.78
C ASN A 11 0.04 -8.00 20.22
N ASN A 12 1.33 -8.22 20.45
CA ASN A 12 2.28 -7.17 20.78
C ASN A 12 2.44 -6.18 19.61
N ALA A 13 2.52 -6.68 18.39
CA ALA A 13 2.64 -5.85 17.21
C ALA A 13 1.40 -4.94 17.05
N ILE A 14 0.20 -5.48 17.26
CA ILE A 14 -1.04 -4.68 17.20
C ILE A 14 -1.02 -3.60 18.28
N LYS A 15 -0.66 -3.94 19.51
CA LYS A 15 -0.56 -2.97 20.61
C LYS A 15 0.42 -1.83 20.25
N ASN A 16 1.60 -2.19 19.76
CA ASN A 16 2.62 -1.23 19.40
C ASN A 16 2.22 -0.36 18.19
N LEU A 17 1.48 -0.93 17.25
CA LEU A 17 0.98 -0.21 16.08
C LEU A 17 0.12 1.00 16.48
N PHE A 18 -0.72 0.85 17.51
CA PHE A 18 -1.64 1.90 17.94
C PHE A 18 -1.11 2.76 19.08
N HIS A 19 -0.29 2.19 19.97
CA HIS A 19 0.11 2.85 21.21
C HIS A 19 1.61 3.01 21.41
N GLY A 20 2.43 2.48 20.50
CA GLY A 20 3.88 2.55 20.62
C GLY A 20 4.46 3.92 20.30
N GLU A 21 5.71 4.11 20.67
CA GLU A 21 6.51 5.24 20.21
C GLU A 21 6.76 5.12 18.71
N LEU A 22 7.28 6.18 18.08
CA LEU A 22 7.46 6.20 16.63
C LEU A 22 8.16 4.95 16.10
N MET A 23 9.32 4.60 16.66
CA MET A 23 10.08 3.45 16.16
C MET A 23 9.38 2.12 16.44
N GLU A 24 8.60 2.05 17.51
CA GLU A 24 7.79 0.86 17.81
C GLU A 24 6.64 0.71 16.81
N ARG A 25 6.02 1.82 16.39
CA ARG A 25 4.98 1.79 15.37
C ARG A 25 5.53 1.36 14.00
N VAL A 26 6.71 1.86 13.64
CA VAL A 26 7.43 1.45 12.42
C VAL A 26 7.71 -0.05 12.44
N ALA A 27 8.30 -0.53 13.54
CA ALA A 27 8.64 -1.95 13.70
C ALA A 27 7.40 -2.84 13.67
N ALA A 28 6.32 -2.39 14.32
CA ALA A 28 5.06 -3.14 14.37
C ALA A 28 4.46 -3.31 12.97
N ALA A 29 4.43 -2.25 12.16
CA ALA A 29 3.93 -2.32 10.80
C ALA A 29 4.75 -3.32 9.96
N LYS A 30 6.07 -3.25 10.05
CA LYS A 30 6.97 -4.19 9.37
C LYS A 30 6.72 -5.63 9.79
N GLN A 31 6.59 -5.85 11.09
CA GLN A 31 6.36 -7.18 11.64
C GLN A 31 5.04 -7.77 11.16
N LEU A 32 3.98 -6.98 11.17
CA LEU A 32 2.66 -7.42 10.71
C LEU A 32 2.66 -7.77 9.21
N GLY A 33 3.40 -7.01 8.41
CA GLY A 33 3.59 -7.32 7.00
C GLY A 33 4.34 -8.63 6.80
N ALA A 34 5.39 -8.85 7.58
CA ALA A 34 6.21 -10.06 7.50
C ALA A 34 5.43 -11.32 7.92
N LEU A 35 4.55 -11.20 8.89
CA LEU A 35 3.69 -12.30 9.34
C LEU A 35 2.65 -12.70 8.29
N LYS A 36 2.29 -11.77 7.40
CA LYS A 36 1.29 -12.00 6.34
C LYS A 36 -0.04 -12.56 6.86
N ASP A 37 -0.42 -12.15 8.06
CA ASP A 37 -1.63 -12.62 8.72
C ASP A 37 -2.81 -11.72 8.35
N GLY A 38 -3.79 -12.27 7.66
CA GLY A 38 -4.96 -11.53 7.20
C GLY A 38 -5.78 -10.89 8.32
N ARG A 39 -5.64 -11.35 9.55
CA ARG A 39 -6.31 -10.74 10.71
C ARG A 39 -5.85 -9.30 10.95
N ALA A 40 -4.64 -8.97 10.49
CA ALA A 40 -4.09 -7.61 10.64
C ALA A 40 -4.68 -6.60 9.66
N THR A 41 -5.30 -7.04 8.58
CA THR A 41 -5.73 -6.16 7.48
C THR A 41 -6.61 -5.00 7.96
N ASN A 42 -7.70 -5.29 8.64
CA ASN A 42 -8.61 -4.24 9.09
C ASN A 42 -7.98 -3.32 10.13
N LEU A 43 -7.11 -3.86 10.98
CA LEU A 43 -6.40 -3.09 11.99
C LEU A 43 -5.36 -2.17 11.35
N LEU A 44 -4.64 -2.65 10.33
CA LEU A 44 -3.71 -1.82 9.57
C LEU A 44 -4.44 -0.72 8.80
N ILE A 45 -5.60 -1.01 8.22
CA ILE A 45 -6.41 0.00 7.54
C ILE A 45 -6.84 1.08 8.54
N LYS A 46 -7.27 0.69 9.73
CA LYS A 46 -7.63 1.62 10.80
C LYS A 46 -6.45 2.50 11.20
N ALA A 47 -5.29 1.89 11.39
CA ALA A 47 -4.06 2.61 11.71
C ALA A 47 -3.65 3.57 10.59
N LEU A 48 -3.80 3.15 9.32
CA LEU A 48 -3.50 3.98 8.15
C LEU A 48 -4.32 5.28 8.17
N LYS A 49 -5.58 5.19 8.55
CA LYS A 49 -6.47 6.35 8.59
C LYS A 49 -6.19 7.32 9.74
N SER A 50 -5.59 6.84 10.82
CA SER A 50 -5.32 7.64 12.02
C SER A 50 -3.86 8.06 12.16
N GLU A 51 -2.93 7.45 11.41
CA GLU A 51 -1.50 7.73 11.54
C GLU A 51 -1.15 9.07 10.91
N ILE A 52 -0.37 9.86 11.64
CA ILE A 52 0.07 11.18 11.18
C ILE A 52 1.52 11.20 10.72
N ASP A 53 2.33 10.23 11.14
CA ASP A 53 3.75 10.18 10.74
C ASP A 53 3.90 9.49 9.39
N GLY A 54 4.53 10.19 8.44
CA GLY A 54 4.68 9.70 7.07
C GLY A 54 5.50 8.42 6.94
N ILE A 55 6.47 8.20 7.83
CA ILE A 55 7.28 6.98 7.81
C ILE A 55 6.40 5.78 8.19
N VAL A 56 5.59 5.94 9.23
CA VAL A 56 4.69 4.88 9.68
C VAL A 56 3.63 4.60 8.60
N VAL A 57 3.06 5.64 7.99
CA VAL A 57 2.10 5.49 6.88
C VAL A 57 2.71 4.62 5.78
N ASN A 58 3.94 4.92 5.37
CA ASN A 58 4.61 4.15 4.32
C ASN A 58 4.81 2.69 4.71
N ARG A 59 5.19 2.42 5.96
CA ARG A 59 5.36 1.04 6.43
C ARG A 59 4.04 0.28 6.49
N ILE A 60 2.94 0.97 6.84
CA ILE A 60 1.60 0.36 6.85
C ILE A 60 1.17 0.00 5.41
N ILE A 61 1.41 0.90 4.46
CA ILE A 61 1.09 0.63 3.04
C ILE A 61 1.86 -0.59 2.54
N GLU A 62 3.15 -0.69 2.84
CA GLU A 62 3.96 -1.87 2.50
C GLU A 62 3.40 -3.14 3.13
N ALA A 63 3.06 -3.08 4.41
CA ALA A 63 2.51 -4.23 5.13
C ALA A 63 1.21 -4.73 4.50
N LEU A 64 0.33 -3.81 4.13
CA LEU A 64 -0.92 -4.16 3.46
C LEU A 64 -0.68 -4.81 2.11
N GLY A 65 0.33 -4.36 1.37
CA GLY A 65 0.75 -5.00 0.12
C GLY A 65 1.25 -6.41 0.33
N ASP A 66 2.05 -6.63 1.37
CA ASP A 66 2.60 -7.94 1.69
C ASP A 66 1.53 -8.95 2.11
N ILE A 67 0.50 -8.50 2.82
CA ILE A 67 -0.64 -9.34 3.21
C ILE A 67 -1.52 -9.68 2.02
N LYS A 68 -1.58 -8.83 1.00
CA LYS A 68 -2.30 -9.07 -0.27
C LYS A 68 -3.83 -9.21 -0.13
N ASN A 69 -4.42 -8.53 0.83
CA ASN A 69 -5.87 -8.56 0.98
C ASN A 69 -6.51 -7.39 0.20
N ALA A 70 -7.44 -7.71 -0.68
CA ALA A 70 -8.11 -6.73 -1.54
C ALA A 70 -8.88 -5.66 -0.78
N LYS A 71 -9.19 -5.86 0.49
CA LYS A 71 -9.81 -4.84 1.35
C LYS A 71 -8.93 -3.60 1.50
N ALA A 72 -7.62 -3.73 1.30
CA ALA A 72 -6.69 -2.62 1.40
C ALA A 72 -6.64 -1.76 0.13
N THR A 73 -7.16 -2.23 -0.99
CA THR A 73 -7.05 -1.54 -2.28
C THR A 73 -7.57 -0.11 -2.22
N ILE A 74 -8.81 0.08 -1.85
CA ILE A 74 -9.42 1.41 -1.84
C ILE A 74 -8.77 2.34 -0.80
N PRO A 75 -8.52 1.93 0.44
CA PRO A 75 -7.77 2.77 1.39
C PRO A 75 -6.41 3.22 0.87
N ILE A 76 -5.67 2.35 0.18
CA ILE A 76 -4.36 2.72 -0.40
C ILE A 76 -4.55 3.70 -1.56
N THR A 77 -5.53 3.48 -2.45
CA THR A 77 -5.77 4.38 -3.58
C THR A 77 -6.20 5.78 -3.13
N GLU A 78 -6.79 5.92 -1.96
CA GLU A 78 -7.11 7.23 -1.39
C GLU A 78 -5.85 8.04 -1.12
N PHE A 79 -4.78 7.41 -0.64
CA PHE A 79 -3.48 8.06 -0.45
C PHE A 79 -2.86 8.45 -1.79
N LEU A 80 -3.00 7.62 -2.81
CA LEU A 80 -2.54 7.94 -4.15
C LEU A 80 -3.26 9.18 -4.68
N LYS A 81 -4.56 9.24 -4.51
CA LYS A 81 -5.38 10.37 -4.95
C LYS A 81 -4.93 11.67 -4.31
N VAL A 82 -4.70 11.67 -3.00
CA VAL A 82 -4.19 12.84 -2.28
C VAL A 82 -2.84 13.28 -2.84
N GLU A 83 -1.93 12.32 -3.06
CA GLU A 83 -0.59 12.61 -3.54
C GLU A 83 -0.60 13.18 -4.98
N THR A 84 -1.40 12.59 -5.86
CA THR A 84 -1.46 13.01 -7.26
C THR A 84 -2.21 14.33 -7.47
N GLN A 85 -2.97 14.81 -6.49
CA GLN A 85 -3.60 16.13 -6.54
C GLN A 85 -2.62 17.26 -6.23
N LYS A 86 -1.46 16.95 -5.64
CA LYS A 86 -0.40 17.93 -5.40
C LYS A 86 0.33 18.26 -6.71
N PRO A 87 0.91 19.48 -6.83
CA PRO A 87 1.83 19.75 -7.94
C PRO A 87 2.94 18.69 -7.99
N GLU A 88 3.37 18.30 -9.18
CA GLU A 88 4.33 17.19 -9.36
C GLU A 88 5.60 17.39 -8.54
N GLU A 89 6.11 18.62 -8.44
CA GLU A 89 7.32 18.93 -7.66
C GLU A 89 7.14 18.76 -6.16
N GLU A 90 5.91 18.72 -5.67
CA GLU A 90 5.60 18.55 -4.25
C GLU A 90 5.18 17.10 -3.91
N GLN A 91 5.04 16.25 -4.93
CA GLN A 91 4.62 14.87 -4.72
C GLN A 91 5.73 14.04 -4.08
N ASP A 92 5.36 13.18 -3.14
CA ASP A 92 6.28 12.24 -2.51
C ASP A 92 6.45 11.01 -3.41
N LYS A 93 7.52 11.00 -4.20
CA LYS A 93 7.82 9.90 -5.13
C LYS A 93 7.99 8.57 -4.40
N THR A 94 8.63 8.57 -3.24
CA THR A 94 8.82 7.36 -2.45
C THR A 94 7.48 6.74 -2.11
N ARG A 95 6.54 7.54 -1.65
CA ARG A 95 5.18 7.07 -1.34
C ARG A 95 4.48 6.55 -2.58
N ILE A 96 4.58 7.25 -3.70
CA ILE A 96 3.96 6.81 -4.96
C ILE A 96 4.51 5.45 -5.37
N PHE A 97 5.83 5.24 -5.30
CA PHE A 97 6.44 3.94 -5.59
C PHE A 97 5.89 2.84 -4.68
N LEU A 98 5.82 3.11 -3.37
CA LEU A 98 5.31 2.13 -2.40
C LEU A 98 3.84 1.77 -2.67
N ILE A 99 3.03 2.77 -3.01
CA ILE A 99 1.63 2.57 -3.35
C ILE A 99 1.50 1.67 -4.59
N ILE A 100 2.25 1.97 -5.66
CA ILE A 100 2.20 1.17 -6.89
C ILE A 100 2.61 -0.29 -6.59
N GLU A 101 3.71 -0.48 -5.88
CA GLU A 101 4.20 -1.81 -5.54
C GLU A 101 3.20 -2.59 -4.70
N SER A 102 2.59 -1.93 -3.71
CA SER A 102 1.59 -2.58 -2.85
C SER A 102 0.34 -2.97 -3.63
N LEU A 103 -0.16 -2.09 -4.50
CA LEU A 103 -1.32 -2.39 -5.34
C LEU A 103 -1.02 -3.51 -6.33
N MET A 104 0.22 -3.56 -6.85
CA MET A 104 0.66 -4.64 -7.72
C MET A 104 0.65 -5.98 -6.98
N LYS A 105 1.16 -6.03 -5.76
CA LYS A 105 1.17 -7.24 -4.92
C LYS A 105 -0.23 -7.71 -4.59
N ILE A 106 -1.15 -6.79 -4.31
CA ILE A 106 -2.55 -7.13 -4.02
C ILE A 106 -3.24 -7.67 -5.28
N GLY A 107 -2.98 -7.09 -6.44
CA GLY A 107 -3.49 -7.59 -7.71
C GLY A 107 -4.96 -7.30 -7.98
N ASP A 108 -5.56 -6.34 -7.32
CA ASP A 108 -6.97 -6.00 -7.45
C ASP A 108 -7.19 -5.05 -8.63
N LYS A 109 -8.00 -5.47 -9.60
CA LYS A 109 -8.28 -4.67 -10.82
C LYS A 109 -8.91 -3.31 -10.53
N ARG A 110 -9.55 -3.14 -9.37
CA ARG A 110 -10.12 -1.84 -8.99
C ARG A 110 -9.04 -0.75 -8.84
N ALA A 111 -7.78 -1.15 -8.63
CA ALA A 111 -6.68 -0.20 -8.54
C ALA A 111 -6.37 0.49 -9.87
N LEU A 112 -6.68 -0.14 -11.00
CA LEU A 112 -6.26 0.33 -12.33
C LEU A 112 -6.84 1.69 -12.68
N SER A 113 -8.11 1.95 -12.33
CA SER A 113 -8.72 3.25 -12.59
C SER A 113 -8.00 4.39 -11.84
N HIS A 114 -7.41 4.10 -10.70
CA HIS A 114 -6.67 5.08 -9.90
C HIS A 114 -5.22 5.22 -10.35
N LEU A 115 -4.62 4.13 -10.85
CA LEU A 115 -3.23 4.12 -11.32
C LEU A 115 -3.09 4.77 -12.70
N GLY A 116 -4.18 4.89 -13.46
CA GLY A 116 -4.15 5.38 -14.84
C GLY A 116 -3.47 6.74 -15.02
N ILE A 117 -3.66 7.65 -14.05
CA ILE A 117 -3.05 8.98 -14.12
C ILE A 117 -1.52 8.91 -14.16
N LEU A 118 -0.94 7.90 -13.54
CA LEU A 118 0.52 7.75 -13.47
C LEU A 118 1.16 7.25 -14.76
N LEU A 119 0.35 6.73 -15.70
CA LEU A 119 0.84 6.36 -17.04
C LEU A 119 1.36 7.58 -17.80
N ASN A 120 0.89 8.77 -17.43
CA ASN A 120 1.30 10.03 -18.06
C ASN A 120 2.21 10.87 -17.16
N SER A 121 2.80 10.27 -16.13
CA SER A 121 3.71 10.98 -15.23
C SER A 121 4.91 11.55 -15.99
N CYS A 122 5.39 12.71 -15.56
CA CYS A 122 6.63 13.29 -16.09
C CYS A 122 7.87 12.52 -15.65
N HIS A 123 7.73 11.64 -14.65
CA HIS A 123 8.83 10.80 -14.14
C HIS A 123 8.81 9.44 -14.84
N SER A 124 9.82 9.17 -15.67
CA SER A 124 9.89 7.93 -16.46
C SER A 124 9.91 6.67 -15.60
N ASP A 125 10.52 6.74 -14.42
CA ASP A 125 10.56 5.62 -13.48
C ASP A 125 9.15 5.27 -12.95
N ILE A 126 8.36 6.29 -12.64
CA ILE A 126 6.96 6.09 -12.21
C ILE A 126 6.13 5.51 -13.36
N GLN A 127 6.29 6.05 -14.58
CA GLN A 127 5.59 5.52 -15.76
C GLN A 127 5.88 4.02 -15.95
N LYS A 128 7.15 3.64 -15.90
CA LYS A 128 7.56 2.25 -16.10
C LYS A 128 7.00 1.33 -15.03
N LEU A 129 7.09 1.73 -13.77
CA LEU A 129 6.56 0.91 -12.68
C LEU A 129 5.04 0.78 -12.79
N THR A 130 4.36 1.85 -13.21
CA THR A 130 2.91 1.84 -13.42
C THR A 130 2.55 0.85 -14.54
N GLU A 131 3.29 0.86 -15.65
CA GLU A 131 3.06 -0.09 -16.74
C GLU A 131 3.25 -1.53 -16.27
N GLU A 132 4.29 -1.79 -15.47
CA GLU A 132 4.50 -3.11 -14.86
C GLU A 132 3.32 -3.53 -13.99
N ALA A 133 2.79 -2.59 -13.20
CA ALA A 133 1.63 -2.86 -12.35
C ALA A 133 0.40 -3.21 -13.19
N PHE A 134 0.15 -2.48 -14.28
CA PHE A 134 -0.93 -2.81 -15.20
C PHE A 134 -0.76 -4.20 -15.80
N GLU A 135 0.45 -4.54 -16.28
CA GLU A 135 0.72 -5.86 -16.85
C GLU A 135 0.50 -6.98 -15.82
N CYS A 136 0.90 -6.75 -14.56
CA CYS A 136 0.71 -7.74 -13.50
C CYS A 136 -0.75 -7.91 -13.10
N ILE A 137 -1.51 -6.81 -13.04
CA ILE A 137 -2.89 -6.82 -12.55
C ILE A 137 -3.86 -7.27 -13.62
N ASP A 138 -3.66 -6.78 -14.85
CA ASP A 138 -4.51 -7.14 -16.00
C ASP A 138 -3.66 -7.18 -17.28
N PRO A 139 -3.21 -8.36 -17.72
CA PRO A 139 -2.40 -8.48 -18.93
C PRO A 139 -3.06 -7.92 -20.19
N ASN A 140 -4.37 -7.76 -20.20
CA ASN A 140 -5.13 -7.21 -21.33
C ASN A 140 -5.45 -5.72 -21.16
N TRP A 141 -4.71 -5.02 -20.30
CA TRP A 141 -5.03 -3.64 -19.93
C TRP A 141 -5.06 -2.66 -21.11
N LYS A 142 -4.23 -2.88 -22.12
CA LYS A 142 -4.18 -1.98 -23.28
C LYS A 142 -5.48 -1.99 -24.05
N ASP A 143 -6.12 -3.14 -24.16
CA ASP A 143 -7.41 -3.27 -24.82
C ASP A 143 -8.53 -2.68 -23.96
N ASN A 144 -8.46 -2.90 -22.65
CA ASN A 144 -9.48 -2.43 -21.71
C ASN A 144 -9.43 -0.92 -21.51
N ILE A 145 -8.26 -0.31 -21.53
CA ILE A 145 -8.10 1.14 -21.32
C ILE A 145 -8.70 1.94 -22.46
N LYS A 146 -8.72 1.40 -23.68
CA LYS A 146 -9.35 2.05 -24.83
C LYS A 146 -10.86 2.23 -24.65
N ASN A 147 -11.47 1.41 -23.82
CA ASN A 147 -12.92 1.46 -23.56
C ASN A 147 -13.25 2.37 -22.36
N VAL A 148 -12.26 2.84 -21.61
CA VAL A 148 -12.43 3.63 -20.39
C VAL A 148 -12.02 5.08 -20.59
N VAL A 149 -11.20 5.35 -21.58
CA VAL A 149 -10.75 6.69 -21.96
C VAL A 149 -11.61 7.25 -23.13
#